data_839b0882128bc03a94a488a4e0c4cac8
#
_entry.id   839b0882128bc03a94a488a4e0c4cac8
#
_cell.length_a   1.000
_cell.length_b   1.000
_cell.length_c   1.000
_cell.angle_alpha   90.00
_cell.angle_beta   90.00
_cell.angle_gamma   90.00
#
_symmetry.space_group_name_H-M   'P 1'
#
loop_
_entity.id
_entity.type
_entity.pdbx_description
1 polymer ?
#
loop_
_entity_poly.entity_id
_entity_poly.type
_entity_poly.pdbx_seq_one_letter_code
_entity_poly.pdbx_strand_id
1 'polypeptide(L)'
;MTVENKPTKKTSYRAMTSLVTTWSFVIATVTGVVLYIVPQGRIAYWVDWKLWQLTKDGWTDLHVIFSVVFVIVGVAHLVYNWKPFKNYLAERAQNRTGGHVHVKRTVYGSLAITVVFFALSIFNLPPASWIFDLGAHFKEGWIVSVDYEPPFGHAEDVSLAGFAQRQRIDLKAAIAELDGAGIKVPEQQMKLKDIAALNSITPMXIYLVIKPLEQRXKMKANFKAVDVEAQFAGTGIGRKTLADMAAELKLDAATAQARLAGAGVTAXLDDKMKAIAEAXDLEAXELVKIMLINGYRP
;
A
#
# COMPACT_ATOMS: atom_id res chain seq x y z
N MET A 1 30.55 41.74 50.99
CA MET A 1 29.52 41.25 50.07
C MET A 1 30.14 40.21 49.13
N THR A 2 29.96 38.92 49.44
CA THR A 2 30.41 37.83 48.59
C THR A 2 29.38 37.64 47.49
N VAL A 3 29.76 37.96 46.23
CA VAL A 3 28.93 37.72 45.05
C VAL A 3 28.90 36.21 44.84
N GLU A 4 27.77 35.61 45.18
CA GLU A 4 27.51 34.18 44.93
C GLU A 4 27.37 33.99 43.43
N ASN A 5 28.43 33.45 42.81
CA ASN A 5 28.47 33.19 41.37
C ASN A 5 27.61 31.96 41.09
N LYS A 6 26.33 32.16 40.75
CA LYS A 6 25.41 31.07 40.34
C LYS A 6 26.00 30.40 39.08
N PRO A 7 26.16 29.06 39.10
CA PRO A 7 26.70 28.37 37.93
C PRO A 7 25.74 28.54 36.75
N THR A 8 26.25 29.05 35.63
CA THR A 8 25.49 29.13 34.39
C THR A 8 25.22 27.71 33.88
N LYS A 9 23.95 27.37 33.75
CA LYS A 9 23.50 26.07 33.21
C LYS A 9 23.89 26.00 31.73
N LYS A 10 24.98 25.29 31.42
CA LYS A 10 25.43 25.06 30.04
C LYS A 10 24.61 23.94 29.41
N THR A 11 24.10 24.16 28.22
CA THR A 11 23.36 23.14 27.43
C THR A 11 24.34 22.01 27.05
N SER A 12 24.01 20.79 27.36
CA SER A 12 24.80 19.61 26.99
C SER A 12 24.41 19.12 25.59
N TYR A 13 25.24 19.34 24.60
CA TYR A 13 25.01 18.85 23.24
C TYR A 13 24.96 17.31 23.17
N ARG A 14 25.73 16.63 24.06
CA ARG A 14 25.65 15.15 24.18
C ARG A 14 24.26 14.69 24.59
N ALA A 15 23.71 15.34 25.64
CA ALA A 15 22.37 15.01 26.10
C ALA A 15 21.32 15.36 25.05
N MET A 16 21.50 16.49 24.35
CA MET A 16 20.59 16.93 23.29
C MET A 16 20.56 15.92 22.15
N THR A 17 21.71 15.45 21.64
CA THR A 17 21.74 14.45 20.58
C THR A 17 21.11 13.15 21.03
N SER A 18 21.31 12.71 22.27
CA SER A 18 20.67 11.51 22.81
C SER A 18 19.14 11.63 22.80
N LEU A 19 18.63 12.76 23.30
CA LEU A 19 17.18 13.00 23.39
C LEU A 19 16.53 13.12 22.00
N VAL A 20 17.16 13.88 21.08
CA VAL A 20 16.63 14.03 19.71
C VAL A 20 16.65 12.68 18.97
N THR A 21 17.73 11.88 19.16
CA THR A 21 17.78 10.52 18.59
C THR A 21 16.61 9.67 19.12
N THR A 22 16.35 9.73 20.43
CA THR A 22 15.25 8.99 21.06
C THR A 22 13.89 9.44 20.50
N TRP A 23 13.62 10.76 20.50
CA TRP A 23 12.33 11.28 20.03
C TRP A 23 12.12 11.01 18.55
N SER A 24 13.15 11.19 17.72
CA SER A 24 13.03 10.90 16.28
C SER A 24 12.83 9.41 16.03
N PHE A 25 13.46 8.53 16.81
CA PHE A 25 13.22 7.08 16.75
C PHE A 25 11.76 6.73 17.08
N VAL A 26 11.23 7.31 18.18
CA VAL A 26 9.83 7.06 18.60
C VAL A 26 8.86 7.49 17.49
N ILE A 27 9.06 8.72 16.95
CA ILE A 27 8.18 9.24 15.89
C ILE A 27 8.31 8.38 14.62
N ALA A 28 9.55 8.04 14.20
CA ALA A 28 9.78 7.19 13.03
C ALA A 28 9.14 5.81 13.21
N THR A 29 9.19 5.25 14.43
CA THR A 29 8.57 3.96 14.73
C THR A 29 7.03 4.05 14.63
N VAL A 30 6.43 5.05 15.26
CA VAL A 30 4.95 5.24 15.22
C VAL A 30 4.50 5.45 13.78
N THR A 31 5.16 6.35 13.03
CA THR A 31 4.81 6.62 11.63
C THR A 31 5.04 5.39 10.75
N GLY A 32 6.08 4.60 11.03
CA GLY A 32 6.36 3.35 10.34
C GLY A 32 5.26 2.31 10.55
N VAL A 33 4.74 2.21 11.79
CA VAL A 33 3.61 1.31 12.10
C VAL A 33 2.35 1.77 11.34
N VAL A 34 2.08 3.08 11.31
CA VAL A 34 0.94 3.61 10.54
C VAL A 34 1.09 3.25 9.05
N LEU A 35 2.27 3.47 8.47
CA LEU A 35 2.53 3.16 7.04
C LEU A 35 2.45 1.66 6.75
N TYR A 36 2.74 0.82 7.74
CA TYR A 36 2.62 -0.63 7.61
C TYR A 36 1.15 -1.07 7.47
N ILE A 37 0.21 -0.36 8.14
CA ILE A 37 -1.21 -0.71 8.15
C ILE A 37 -2.05 0.13 7.18
N VAL A 38 -1.54 1.26 6.64
CA VAL A 38 -2.30 2.16 5.75
C VAL A 38 -2.73 1.42 4.47
N PRO A 39 -3.93 1.70 3.92
CA PRO A 39 -4.35 1.04 2.68
C PRO A 39 -3.41 1.35 1.52
N GLN A 40 -3.43 0.49 0.50
CA GLN A 40 -2.66 0.71 -0.73
C GLN A 40 -2.97 2.09 -1.31
N GLY A 41 -1.97 2.72 -1.95
CA GLY A 41 -2.08 4.09 -2.45
C GLY A 41 -3.34 4.33 -3.28
N ARG A 42 -3.65 3.42 -4.22
CA ARG A 42 -4.84 3.54 -5.07
C ARG A 42 -6.16 3.60 -4.27
N ILE A 43 -6.22 2.87 -3.14
CA ILE A 43 -7.38 2.92 -2.24
C ILE A 43 -7.35 4.21 -1.42
N ALA A 44 -6.20 4.51 -0.80
CA ALA A 44 -6.04 5.66 0.09
C ALA A 44 -6.43 6.98 -0.60
N TYR A 45 -5.98 7.18 -1.84
CA TYR A 45 -6.28 8.40 -2.61
C TYR A 45 -7.72 8.42 -3.12
N TRP A 46 -8.25 7.26 -3.47
CA TRP A 46 -9.62 7.12 -3.99
C TRP A 46 -10.68 7.48 -2.95
N VAL A 47 -10.46 7.03 -1.68
CA VAL A 47 -11.41 7.28 -0.57
C VAL A 47 -10.99 8.47 0.32
N ASP A 48 -9.97 9.23 -0.07
CA ASP A 48 -9.38 10.32 0.73
C ASP A 48 -9.10 9.87 2.17
N TRP A 49 -8.40 8.73 2.30
CA TRP A 49 -8.11 8.10 3.59
C TRP A 49 -7.33 9.06 4.51
N LYS A 50 -7.78 9.16 5.74
CA LYS A 50 -7.13 9.96 6.78
C LYS A 50 -7.15 9.22 8.11
N LEU A 51 -6.07 9.39 8.86
CA LEU A 51 -5.96 8.94 10.25
C LEU A 51 -5.47 10.14 11.07
N TRP A 52 -6.22 10.52 12.10
CA TRP A 52 -5.94 11.72 12.90
C TRP A 52 -5.72 12.98 12.02
N GLN A 53 -6.58 13.17 11.03
CA GLN A 53 -6.57 14.28 10.07
C GLN A 53 -5.36 14.30 9.11
N LEU A 54 -4.45 13.32 9.19
CA LEU A 54 -3.32 13.20 8.28
C LEU A 54 -3.63 12.19 7.18
N THR A 55 -3.36 12.59 5.94
CA THR A 55 -3.45 11.72 4.76
C THR A 55 -2.30 10.71 4.76
N LYS A 56 -2.37 9.74 3.87
CA LYS A 56 -1.26 8.81 3.61
C LYS A 56 0.06 9.57 3.35
N ASP A 57 -0.01 10.62 2.53
CA ASP A 57 1.19 11.42 2.20
C ASP A 57 1.72 12.16 3.43
N GLY A 58 0.82 12.72 4.26
CA GLY A 58 1.21 13.37 5.51
C GLY A 58 1.98 12.41 6.44
N TRP A 59 1.51 11.16 6.56
CA TRP A 59 2.21 10.13 7.34
C TRP A 59 3.56 9.75 6.71
N THR A 60 3.62 9.67 5.37
CA THR A 60 4.86 9.40 4.63
C THR A 60 5.89 10.51 4.86
N ASP A 61 5.45 11.77 4.74
CA ASP A 61 6.32 12.94 4.95
C ASP A 61 6.92 12.94 6.36
N LEU A 62 6.07 12.73 7.38
CA LEU A 62 6.54 12.64 8.78
C LEU A 62 7.55 11.51 8.95
N HIS A 63 7.27 10.34 8.38
CA HIS A 63 8.17 9.19 8.49
C HIS A 63 9.53 9.48 7.85
N VAL A 64 9.53 10.04 6.64
CA VAL A 64 10.78 10.37 5.92
C VAL A 64 11.59 11.41 6.69
N ILE A 65 10.94 12.52 7.12
CA ILE A 65 11.64 13.61 7.83
C ILE A 65 12.25 13.08 9.13
N PHE A 66 11.49 12.37 9.96
CA PHE A 66 11.99 11.90 11.25
C PHE A 66 12.97 10.73 11.12
N SER A 67 12.90 9.94 10.04
CA SER A 67 13.92 8.94 9.72
C SER A 67 15.25 9.62 9.35
N VAL A 68 15.21 10.69 8.55
CA VAL A 68 16.42 11.47 8.19
C VAL A 68 17.01 12.13 9.45
N VAL A 69 16.17 12.76 10.28
CA VAL A 69 16.61 13.35 11.56
C VAL A 69 17.27 12.28 12.43
N PHE A 70 16.65 11.12 12.57
CA PHE A 70 17.17 9.99 13.35
C PHE A 70 18.55 9.57 12.85
N VAL A 71 18.74 9.44 11.54
CA VAL A 71 20.03 9.02 10.96
C VAL A 71 21.10 10.08 11.23
N ILE A 72 20.83 11.36 10.94
CA ILE A 72 21.81 12.46 11.09
C ILE A 72 22.22 12.62 12.56
N VAL A 73 21.22 12.74 13.45
CA VAL A 73 21.48 12.96 14.88
C VAL A 73 22.01 11.68 15.54
N GLY A 74 21.59 10.51 15.06
CA GLY A 74 22.13 9.21 15.49
C GLY A 74 23.62 9.08 15.21
N VAL A 75 24.06 9.50 14.02
CA VAL A 75 25.51 9.54 13.68
C VAL A 75 26.25 10.53 14.61
N ALA A 76 25.70 11.72 14.80
CA ALA A 76 26.28 12.69 15.73
C ALA A 76 26.35 12.13 17.16
N HIS A 77 25.27 11.46 17.62
CA HIS A 77 25.21 10.81 18.93
C HIS A 77 26.32 9.75 19.05
N LEU A 78 26.50 8.91 18.03
CA LEU A 78 27.55 7.89 18.02
C LEU A 78 28.97 8.52 18.09
N VAL A 79 29.19 9.59 17.31
CA VAL A 79 30.48 10.31 17.30
C VAL A 79 30.78 10.89 18.69
N TYR A 80 29.80 11.58 19.32
CA TYR A 80 29.98 12.15 20.66
C TYR A 80 30.18 11.08 21.73
N ASN A 81 29.66 9.87 21.52
CA ASN A 81 29.74 8.76 22.47
C ASN A 81 30.69 7.64 22.00
N TRP A 82 31.61 7.94 21.06
CA TRP A 82 32.52 6.94 20.49
C TRP A 82 33.37 6.23 21.52
N LYS A 83 33.99 6.99 22.50
CA LYS A 83 34.79 6.41 23.58
C LYS A 83 33.95 5.48 24.48
N PRO A 84 32.81 5.92 25.05
CA PRO A 84 31.93 5.02 25.81
C PRO A 84 31.52 3.79 25.00
N PHE A 85 31.21 3.95 23.72
CA PHE A 85 30.79 2.85 22.85
C PHE A 85 31.91 1.79 22.70
N LYS A 86 33.16 2.24 22.42
CA LYS A 86 34.31 1.32 22.32
C LYS A 86 34.58 0.64 23.66
N ASN A 87 34.54 1.37 24.76
CA ASN A 87 34.77 0.81 26.09
C ASN A 87 33.69 -0.23 26.43
N TYR A 88 32.44 0.05 26.13
CA TYR A 88 31.32 -0.90 26.32
C TYR A 88 31.56 -2.20 25.52
N LEU A 89 31.98 -2.09 24.26
CA LEU A 89 32.29 -3.26 23.44
C LEU A 89 33.50 -4.05 24.03
N ALA A 90 34.54 -3.34 24.48
CA ALA A 90 35.73 -3.98 25.06
C ALA A 90 35.38 -4.71 26.38
N GLU A 91 34.58 -4.07 27.25
CA GLU A 91 34.13 -4.66 28.52
C GLU A 91 33.26 -5.90 28.29
N ARG A 92 32.38 -5.87 27.29
CA ARG A 92 31.54 -7.02 26.89
C ARG A 92 32.39 -8.13 26.28
N ALA A 93 33.48 -7.77 25.58
CA ALA A 93 34.44 -8.73 25.03
C ALA A 93 35.32 -9.36 26.14
N GLN A 94 35.58 -8.62 27.22
CA GLN A 94 36.31 -9.07 28.41
C GLN A 94 35.25 -9.44 29.48
N ASN A 95 34.78 -10.66 29.43
CA ASN A 95 33.76 -11.09 30.40
C ASN A 95 34.35 -11.07 31.84
N ARG A 96 33.65 -10.38 32.76
CA ARG A 96 34.02 -10.25 34.18
C ARG A 96 34.19 -11.60 34.90
N THR A 97 33.70 -12.67 34.33
CA THR A 97 33.80 -14.05 34.91
C THR A 97 34.95 -14.88 34.35
N GLY A 98 35.93 -14.23 33.70
CA GLY A 98 37.16 -14.92 33.29
C GLY A 98 37.10 -15.71 32.00
N GLY A 99 35.95 -15.70 31.31
CA GLY A 99 35.83 -16.35 29.99
C GLY A 99 36.13 -15.33 28.87
N HIS A 100 37.02 -15.68 27.96
CA HIS A 100 37.27 -14.86 26.78
C HIS A 100 36.06 -14.93 25.82
N VAL A 101 35.27 -13.89 25.76
CA VAL A 101 34.25 -13.78 24.71
C VAL A 101 35.00 -13.50 23.40
N HIS A 102 34.88 -14.40 22.45
CA HIS A 102 35.44 -14.19 21.12
C HIS A 102 34.63 -13.13 20.38
N VAL A 103 35.12 -11.88 20.42
CA VAL A 103 34.46 -10.73 19.74
C VAL A 103 34.18 -11.06 18.27
N LYS A 104 35.15 -11.70 17.59
CA LYS A 104 34.98 -12.14 16.19
C LYS A 104 33.77 -13.05 16.03
N ARG A 105 33.59 -14.05 16.94
CA ARG A 105 32.47 -15.00 16.90
C ARG A 105 31.14 -14.27 17.07
N THR A 106 31.08 -13.27 17.96
CA THR A 106 29.87 -12.46 18.19
C THR A 106 29.54 -11.61 16.96
N VAL A 107 30.55 -10.96 16.36
CA VAL A 107 30.37 -10.14 15.15
C VAL A 107 29.89 -11.00 13.98
N TYR A 108 30.58 -12.12 13.73
CA TYR A 108 30.17 -13.03 12.62
C TYR A 108 28.80 -13.66 12.88
N GLY A 109 28.47 -14.00 14.13
CA GLY A 109 27.17 -14.53 14.50
C GLY A 109 26.06 -13.53 14.25
N SER A 110 26.24 -12.26 14.68
CA SER A 110 25.25 -11.19 14.43
C SER A 110 25.09 -10.92 12.95
N LEU A 111 26.19 -10.90 12.19
CA LEU A 111 26.14 -10.71 10.74
C LEU A 111 25.40 -11.87 10.07
N ALA A 112 25.68 -13.12 10.47
CA ALA A 112 25.00 -14.29 9.93
C ALA A 112 23.49 -14.24 10.16
N ILE A 113 23.05 -13.89 11.38
CA ILE A 113 21.62 -13.71 11.72
C ILE A 113 21.01 -12.65 10.81
N THR A 114 21.69 -11.51 10.63
CA THR A 114 21.21 -10.42 9.78
C THR A 114 21.05 -10.88 8.33
N VAL A 115 22.06 -11.58 7.79
CA VAL A 115 22.05 -12.11 6.42
C VAL A 115 20.93 -13.15 6.24
N VAL A 116 20.72 -13.99 7.24
CA VAL A 116 19.61 -14.99 7.19
C VAL A 116 18.27 -14.26 7.11
N PHE A 117 18.00 -13.26 7.98
CA PHE A 117 16.75 -12.51 7.92
C PHE A 117 16.60 -11.76 6.60
N PHE A 118 17.70 -11.21 6.07
CA PHE A 118 17.71 -10.54 4.76
C PHE A 118 17.27 -11.53 3.66
N ALA A 119 17.85 -12.74 3.67
CA ALA A 119 17.51 -13.78 2.69
C ALA A 119 16.04 -14.23 2.84
N LEU A 120 15.58 -14.48 4.09
CA LEU A 120 14.20 -14.86 4.36
C LEU A 120 13.21 -13.79 3.82
N SER A 121 13.59 -12.50 3.93
CA SER A 121 12.76 -11.39 3.43
C SER A 121 12.70 -11.37 1.91
N ILE A 122 13.86 -11.53 1.22
CA ILE A 122 13.92 -11.53 -0.25
C ILE A 122 13.14 -12.73 -0.83
N PHE A 123 13.32 -13.90 -0.24
CA PHE A 123 12.68 -15.14 -0.73
C PHE A 123 11.28 -15.36 -0.16
N ASN A 124 10.76 -14.38 0.61
CA ASN A 124 9.42 -14.41 1.21
C ASN A 124 9.17 -15.69 2.02
N LEU A 125 10.14 -16.07 2.85
CA LEU A 125 10.07 -17.28 3.67
C LEU A 125 9.74 -16.96 5.14
N PRO A 126 9.07 -17.86 5.87
CA PRO A 126 8.82 -17.67 7.30
C PRO A 126 10.13 -17.55 8.10
N PRO A 127 10.17 -16.76 9.18
CA PRO A 127 9.07 -15.95 9.74
C PRO A 127 8.89 -14.57 9.09
N ALA A 128 9.75 -14.15 8.14
CA ALA A 128 9.66 -12.85 7.49
C ALA A 128 8.33 -12.71 6.71
N SER A 129 7.92 -13.76 5.98
CA SER A 129 6.64 -13.75 5.22
C SER A 129 5.43 -13.46 6.11
N TRP A 130 5.42 -13.95 7.37
CA TRP A 130 4.30 -13.70 8.29
C TRP A 130 4.08 -12.22 8.56
N ILE A 131 5.16 -11.44 8.59
CA ILE A 131 5.07 -9.98 8.77
C ILE A 131 4.42 -9.34 7.54
N PHE A 132 4.80 -9.79 6.33
CA PHE A 132 4.21 -9.28 5.09
C PHE A 132 2.72 -9.65 4.98
N ASP A 133 2.37 -10.89 5.33
CA ASP A 133 0.98 -11.38 5.32
C ASP A 133 0.11 -10.60 6.32
N LEU A 134 0.64 -10.33 7.51
CA LEU A 134 -0.05 -9.53 8.53
C LEU A 134 -0.29 -8.11 8.03
N GLY A 135 0.72 -7.50 7.38
CA GLY A 135 0.58 -6.18 6.77
C GLY A 135 -0.49 -6.17 5.68
N ALA A 136 -0.50 -7.19 4.83
CA ALA A 136 -1.52 -7.34 3.77
C ALA A 136 -2.92 -7.45 4.38
N HIS A 137 -3.08 -8.25 5.43
CA HIS A 137 -4.35 -8.41 6.15
C HIS A 137 -4.89 -7.05 6.65
N PHE A 138 -4.04 -6.24 7.30
CA PHE A 138 -4.45 -4.92 7.77
C PHE A 138 -4.82 -3.99 6.61
N LYS A 139 -4.06 -4.00 5.53
CA LYS A 139 -4.33 -3.16 4.34
C LYS A 139 -5.65 -3.53 3.66
N GLU A 140 -5.95 -4.81 3.58
CA GLU A 140 -7.22 -5.32 3.03
C GLU A 140 -8.41 -4.98 3.94
N GLY A 141 -8.21 -4.95 5.25
CA GLY A 141 -9.23 -4.62 6.23
C GLY A 141 -9.85 -3.23 6.05
N TRP A 142 -9.17 -2.31 5.35
CA TRP A 142 -9.72 -0.99 5.06
C TRP A 142 -10.76 -1.01 3.93
N ILE A 143 -10.84 -2.09 3.15
CA ILE A 143 -11.74 -2.20 2.00
C ILE A 143 -13.06 -2.79 2.48
N VAL A 144 -14.01 -1.92 2.83
CA VAL A 144 -15.31 -2.33 3.40
C VAL A 144 -16.38 -2.58 2.34
N SER A 145 -16.12 -2.21 1.07
CA SER A 145 -17.03 -2.47 -0.05
C SER A 145 -16.26 -2.50 -1.38
N VAL A 146 -16.89 -3.08 -2.40
CA VAL A 146 -16.32 -3.13 -3.77
C VAL A 146 -16.03 -1.72 -4.30
N ASP A 147 -16.82 -0.73 -3.88
CA ASP A 147 -16.68 0.66 -4.36
C ASP A 147 -15.39 1.34 -3.85
N TYR A 148 -14.76 0.79 -2.81
CA TYR A 148 -13.44 1.26 -2.34
C TYR A 148 -12.34 0.99 -3.36
N GLU A 149 -12.56 0.06 -4.29
CA GLU A 149 -11.63 -0.19 -5.39
C GLU A 149 -11.90 0.80 -6.52
N PRO A 150 -10.91 1.62 -6.91
CA PRO A 150 -11.09 2.46 -8.10
C PRO A 150 -11.19 1.57 -9.35
N PRO A 151 -11.91 2.03 -10.39
CA PRO A 151 -12.08 1.21 -11.61
C PRO A 151 -10.78 0.96 -12.35
N PHE A 152 -9.74 1.77 -12.10
CA PHE A 152 -8.38 1.56 -12.61
C PHE A 152 -7.38 2.32 -11.73
N GLY A 153 -6.09 1.99 -11.88
CA GLY A 153 -5.02 2.60 -11.08
C GLY A 153 -4.93 4.12 -11.32
N HIS A 154 -4.83 4.89 -10.23
CA HIS A 154 -4.76 6.35 -10.24
C HIS A 154 -5.94 7.04 -10.96
N ALA A 155 -7.13 6.47 -10.79
CA ALA A 155 -8.37 7.05 -11.33
C ALA A 155 -8.61 8.47 -10.80
N GLU A 156 -8.19 8.77 -9.58
CA GLU A 156 -8.30 10.09 -8.94
C GLU A 156 -7.48 11.17 -9.65
N ASP A 157 -6.41 10.78 -10.35
CA ASP A 157 -5.50 11.70 -11.05
C ASP A 157 -5.92 12.03 -12.48
N VAL A 158 -6.95 11.34 -12.98
CA VAL A 158 -7.45 11.55 -14.35
C VAL A 158 -8.51 12.66 -14.35
N SER A 159 -8.58 13.45 -15.43
CA SER A 159 -9.62 14.47 -15.58
C SER A 159 -11.01 13.83 -15.69
N LEU A 160 -12.05 14.55 -15.31
CA LEU A 160 -13.43 14.04 -15.44
C LEU A 160 -13.73 13.59 -16.88
N ALA A 161 -13.28 14.38 -17.88
CA ALA A 161 -13.46 14.01 -19.29
C ALA A 161 -12.75 12.69 -19.62
N GLY A 162 -11.49 12.55 -19.20
CA GLY A 162 -10.71 11.32 -19.41
C GLY A 162 -11.29 10.12 -18.67
N PHE A 163 -11.78 10.33 -17.45
CA PHE A 163 -12.43 9.30 -16.66
C PHE A 163 -13.74 8.83 -17.34
N ALA A 164 -14.59 9.78 -17.74
CA ALA A 164 -15.85 9.49 -18.44
C ALA A 164 -15.59 8.68 -19.72
N GLN A 165 -14.56 9.08 -20.50
CA GLN A 165 -14.16 8.36 -21.70
C GLN A 165 -13.76 6.91 -21.41
N ARG A 166 -12.92 6.70 -20.38
CA ARG A 166 -12.45 5.34 -20.00
C ARG A 166 -13.60 4.46 -19.51
N GLN A 167 -14.55 5.04 -18.75
CA GLN A 167 -15.69 4.31 -18.20
C GLN A 167 -16.89 4.27 -19.15
N ARG A 168 -16.75 4.81 -20.38
CA ARG A 168 -17.81 4.86 -21.40
C ARG A 168 -19.07 5.56 -20.86
N ILE A 169 -18.84 6.66 -20.15
CA ILE A 169 -19.89 7.51 -19.60
C ILE A 169 -20.04 8.73 -20.54
N ASP A 170 -21.26 9.10 -20.88
CA ASP A 170 -21.49 10.35 -21.60
C ASP A 170 -21.11 11.52 -20.69
N LEU A 171 -20.17 12.34 -21.12
CA LEU A 171 -19.59 13.43 -20.31
C LEU A 171 -20.65 14.48 -19.96
N LYS A 172 -21.55 14.83 -20.89
CA LYS A 172 -22.61 15.81 -20.64
C LYS A 172 -23.59 15.30 -19.59
N ALA A 173 -23.97 14.03 -19.70
CA ALA A 173 -24.85 13.38 -18.73
C ALA A 173 -24.18 13.32 -17.36
N ALA A 174 -22.87 12.99 -17.32
CA ALA A 174 -22.09 12.94 -16.07
C ALA A 174 -22.09 14.31 -15.37
N ILE A 175 -21.82 15.38 -16.12
CA ILE A 175 -21.80 16.75 -15.56
C ILE A 175 -23.20 17.13 -15.04
N ALA A 176 -24.25 16.81 -15.78
CA ALA A 176 -25.63 17.09 -15.37
C ALA A 176 -26.00 16.34 -14.08
N GLU A 177 -25.57 15.07 -13.97
CA GLU A 177 -25.84 14.24 -12.78
C GLU A 177 -25.09 14.77 -11.56
N LEU A 178 -23.81 15.20 -11.75
CA LEU A 178 -23.01 15.80 -10.70
C LEU A 178 -23.62 17.12 -10.23
N ASP A 179 -24.03 17.97 -11.17
CA ASP A 179 -24.69 19.24 -10.87
C ASP A 179 -26.01 19.00 -10.10
N GLY A 180 -26.79 18.03 -10.55
CA GLY A 180 -28.03 17.61 -9.86
C GLY A 180 -27.78 17.11 -8.44
N ALA A 181 -26.61 16.53 -8.19
CA ALA A 181 -26.18 16.09 -6.86
C ALA A 181 -25.52 17.24 -6.05
N GLY A 182 -25.44 18.44 -6.61
CA GLY A 182 -24.84 19.61 -5.94
C GLY A 182 -23.33 19.64 -6.00
N ILE A 183 -22.72 18.83 -6.86
CA ILE A 183 -21.26 18.73 -7.02
C ILE A 183 -20.80 19.68 -8.13
N LYS A 184 -20.04 20.69 -7.76
CA LYS A 184 -19.56 21.71 -8.70
C LYS A 184 -18.39 21.18 -9.53
N VAL A 185 -18.52 21.28 -10.86
CA VAL A 185 -17.48 20.89 -11.81
C VAL A 185 -17.13 22.12 -12.66
N PRO A 186 -16.16 22.96 -12.22
CA PRO A 186 -15.82 24.19 -12.98
C PRO A 186 -15.32 23.90 -14.39
N GLU A 187 -14.52 22.86 -14.54
CA GLU A 187 -13.93 22.48 -15.84
C GLU A 187 -13.90 20.95 -15.99
N GLN A 188 -14.30 20.48 -17.16
CA GLN A 188 -14.30 19.04 -17.48
C GLN A 188 -12.89 18.42 -17.51
N GLN A 189 -11.85 19.26 -17.66
CA GLN A 189 -10.46 18.81 -17.64
C GLN A 189 -9.86 18.76 -16.22
N MET A 190 -10.62 19.22 -15.20
CA MET A 190 -10.20 19.13 -13.81
C MET A 190 -10.13 17.66 -13.37
N LYS A 191 -9.08 17.31 -12.61
CA LYS A 191 -8.88 15.95 -12.09
C LYS A 191 -9.96 15.61 -11.06
N LEU A 192 -10.33 14.32 -10.98
CA LEU A 192 -11.33 13.87 -10.00
C LEU A 192 -10.96 14.28 -8.57
N LYS A 193 -9.69 14.15 -8.19
CA LYS A 193 -9.23 14.53 -6.84
C LYS A 193 -9.42 16.03 -6.57
N ASP A 194 -9.24 16.89 -7.58
CA ASP A 194 -9.38 18.34 -7.44
C ASP A 194 -10.86 18.74 -7.35
N ILE A 195 -11.72 18.10 -8.14
CA ILE A 195 -13.19 18.24 -8.04
C ILE A 195 -13.65 17.79 -6.65
N ALA A 196 -13.14 16.65 -6.20
CA ALA A 196 -13.45 16.08 -4.87
C ALA A 196 -13.07 17.07 -3.75
N ALA A 197 -11.84 17.61 -3.80
CA ALA A 197 -11.34 18.58 -2.82
C ALA A 197 -12.20 19.85 -2.81
N LEU A 198 -12.55 20.38 -3.99
CA LEU A 198 -13.38 21.57 -4.13
C LEU A 198 -14.76 21.40 -3.47
N ASN A 199 -15.31 20.19 -3.51
CA ASN A 199 -16.65 19.88 -3.00
C ASN A 199 -16.61 19.20 -1.61
N SER A 200 -15.44 19.01 -1.00
CA SER A 200 -15.24 18.35 0.30
C SER A 200 -15.83 16.93 0.32
N ILE A 201 -15.64 16.20 -0.79
CA ILE A 201 -16.06 14.81 -0.98
C ILE A 201 -14.85 13.96 -1.41
N THR A 202 -15.05 12.68 -1.66
CA THR A 202 -13.99 11.80 -2.16
C THR A 202 -14.10 11.59 -3.67
N PRO A 203 -13.01 11.24 -4.36
CA PRO A 203 -13.10 10.82 -5.77
C PRO A 203 -14.10 9.66 -5.95
N MET A 204 -14.14 8.74 -4.98
CA MET A 204 -15.15 7.68 -4.94
C MET A 204 -16.57 8.24 -4.99
N UNK A 205 -16.86 9.23 -4.42
CA UNK A 205 -18.08 9.80 -4.36
C UNK A 205 -18.50 10.30 -5.63
N ILE A 206 -17.60 10.96 -6.27
CA ILE A 206 -17.89 11.45 -7.63
C ILE A 206 -18.28 10.27 -8.53
N TYR A 207 -17.47 9.23 -8.53
CA TYR A 207 -17.72 8.04 -9.35
C TYR A 207 -19.06 7.39 -9.02
N LEU A 208 -19.43 7.25 -7.74
CA LEU A 208 -20.70 6.63 -7.35
C LEU A 208 -21.91 7.37 -7.92
N VAL A 209 -21.83 8.69 -8.04
CA VAL A 209 -22.91 9.52 -8.64
C VAL A 209 -23.06 9.21 -10.13
N ILE A 210 -21.93 9.10 -10.86
CA ILE A 210 -21.96 8.92 -12.32
C ILE A 210 -21.93 7.47 -12.76
N LYS A 211 -21.65 6.52 -11.85
CA LYS A 211 -21.57 5.07 -12.12
C LYS A 211 -22.84 4.51 -12.81
N PRO A 212 -24.06 4.95 -12.44
CA PRO A 212 -25.26 4.46 -13.14
C PRO A 212 -25.31 4.79 -14.64
N LEU A 213 -24.57 5.83 -15.07
CA LEU A 213 -24.51 6.25 -16.48
C LEU A 213 -23.52 5.40 -17.30
N GLU A 214 -22.75 4.52 -16.63
CA GLU A 214 -21.76 3.69 -17.29
C GLU A 214 -22.43 2.79 -18.33
N GLN A 215 -22.08 3.00 -19.61
CA GLN A 215 -22.56 2.17 -20.70
C GLN A 215 -21.83 0.83 -20.64
N ARG A 216 -22.49 -0.10 -19.97
CA ARG A 216 -21.93 -1.46 -19.90
C ARG A 216 -21.72 -1.95 -21.30
N UNK A 217 -20.61 -2.05 -21.63
CA UNK A 217 -20.34 -2.50 -22.80
C UNK A 217 -21.19 -3.56 -23.12
N LYS A 218 -21.76 -3.48 -24.15
CA LYS A 218 -22.34 -4.65 -24.80
C LYS A 218 -21.17 -5.62 -24.96
N MET A 219 -21.17 -6.67 -24.21
CA MET A 219 -20.11 -7.68 -24.29
C MET A 219 -19.97 -8.09 -25.76
N LYS A 220 -18.83 -7.79 -26.36
CA LYS A 220 -18.52 -8.26 -27.71
C LYS A 220 -18.61 -9.80 -27.66
N ALA A 221 -19.23 -10.38 -28.65
CA ALA A 221 -19.36 -11.84 -28.72
C ALA A 221 -17.97 -12.54 -28.80
N ASN A 222 -16.94 -11.80 -29.23
CA ASN A 222 -15.57 -12.31 -29.38
C ASN A 222 -14.56 -11.34 -28.74
N PHE A 223 -14.19 -11.56 -27.48
CA PHE A 223 -13.08 -10.87 -26.82
C PHE A 223 -11.75 -11.41 -27.34
N LYS A 224 -10.82 -10.48 -27.62
CA LYS A 224 -9.39 -10.81 -27.83
C LYS A 224 -8.65 -10.59 -26.50
N ALA A 225 -7.50 -11.26 -26.33
CA ALA A 225 -6.68 -11.13 -25.11
C ALA A 225 -6.31 -9.67 -24.80
N VAL A 226 -6.01 -8.87 -25.83
CA VAL A 226 -5.69 -7.44 -25.71
C VAL A 226 -6.88 -6.64 -25.15
N ASP A 227 -8.11 -6.98 -25.54
CA ASP A 227 -9.33 -6.31 -25.07
C ASP A 227 -9.53 -6.56 -23.57
N VAL A 228 -9.24 -7.78 -23.09
CA VAL A 228 -9.35 -8.17 -21.68
C VAL A 228 -8.31 -7.39 -20.85
N GLU A 229 -7.07 -7.32 -21.32
CA GLU A 229 -6.02 -6.55 -20.63
C GLU A 229 -6.40 -5.07 -20.55
N ALA A 230 -6.82 -4.47 -21.66
CA ALA A 230 -7.19 -3.05 -21.70
C ALA A 230 -8.36 -2.73 -20.76
N GLN A 231 -9.28 -3.68 -20.56
CA GLN A 231 -10.49 -3.46 -19.77
C GLN A 231 -10.30 -3.79 -18.29
N PHE A 232 -9.51 -4.81 -17.96
CA PHE A 232 -9.47 -5.36 -16.60
C PHE A 232 -8.13 -5.17 -15.88
N ALA A 233 -7.04 -4.78 -16.59
CA ALA A 233 -5.75 -4.55 -15.93
C ALA A 233 -5.86 -3.43 -14.88
N GLY A 234 -5.40 -3.70 -13.67
CA GLY A 234 -5.38 -2.73 -12.58
C GLY A 234 -6.74 -2.49 -11.91
N THR A 235 -7.78 -3.25 -12.26
CA THR A 235 -9.14 -3.04 -11.71
C THR A 235 -9.43 -3.84 -10.43
N GLY A 236 -8.39 -4.42 -9.81
CA GLY A 236 -8.55 -5.13 -8.53
C GLY A 236 -9.24 -6.49 -8.63
N ILE A 237 -9.27 -7.09 -9.83
CA ILE A 237 -9.94 -8.38 -10.09
C ILE A 237 -9.48 -9.50 -9.12
N GLY A 238 -8.22 -9.47 -8.68
CA GLY A 238 -7.68 -10.49 -7.79
C GLY A 238 -8.42 -10.61 -6.45
N ARG A 239 -9.11 -9.56 -6.02
CA ARG A 239 -9.83 -9.54 -4.74
C ARG A 239 -11.26 -10.04 -4.82
N LYS A 240 -11.81 -10.09 -6.04
CA LYS A 240 -13.18 -10.56 -6.28
C LYS A 240 -13.22 -12.09 -6.20
N THR A 241 -14.36 -12.62 -5.78
CA THR A 241 -14.58 -14.07 -5.85
C THR A 241 -14.84 -14.47 -7.31
N LEU A 242 -14.71 -15.75 -7.62
CA LEU A 242 -15.07 -16.27 -8.93
C LEU A 242 -16.54 -15.98 -9.27
N ALA A 243 -17.43 -16.10 -8.26
CA ALA A 243 -18.85 -15.78 -8.43
C ALA A 243 -19.07 -14.30 -8.79
N ASP A 244 -18.40 -13.38 -8.07
CA ASP A 244 -18.49 -11.94 -8.33
C ASP A 244 -17.97 -11.60 -9.73
N MET A 245 -16.84 -12.21 -10.10
CA MET A 245 -16.26 -11.99 -11.42
C MET A 245 -17.14 -12.52 -12.54
N ALA A 246 -17.71 -13.74 -12.38
CA ALA A 246 -18.64 -14.31 -13.34
C ALA A 246 -19.87 -13.40 -13.54
N ALA A 247 -20.45 -12.91 -12.43
CA ALA A 247 -21.60 -11.98 -12.47
C ALA A 247 -21.23 -10.67 -13.21
N GLU A 248 -20.05 -10.11 -12.93
CA GLU A 248 -19.58 -8.89 -13.61
C GLU A 248 -19.38 -9.11 -15.12
N LEU A 249 -18.88 -10.28 -15.49
CA LEU A 249 -18.67 -10.68 -16.88
C LEU A 249 -19.99 -11.13 -17.56
N LYS A 250 -21.11 -11.15 -16.82
CA LYS A 250 -22.41 -11.65 -17.26
C LYS A 250 -22.34 -13.10 -17.77
N LEU A 251 -21.46 -13.87 -17.16
CA LEU A 251 -21.34 -15.30 -17.39
C LEU A 251 -22.11 -16.04 -16.30
N ASP A 252 -22.75 -17.12 -16.69
CA ASP A 252 -23.28 -18.08 -15.73
C ASP A 252 -22.10 -18.68 -14.93
N ALA A 253 -22.25 -18.78 -13.61
CA ALA A 253 -21.18 -19.26 -12.72
C ALA A 253 -20.69 -20.66 -13.09
N ALA A 254 -21.62 -21.56 -13.50
CA ALA A 254 -21.26 -22.90 -13.94
C ALA A 254 -20.45 -22.86 -15.25
N THR A 255 -20.78 -21.94 -16.15
CA THR A 255 -20.05 -21.74 -17.42
C THR A 255 -18.64 -21.22 -17.14
N ALA A 256 -18.48 -20.27 -16.19
CA ALA A 256 -17.19 -19.73 -15.78
C ALA A 256 -16.30 -20.85 -15.23
N GLN A 257 -16.84 -21.66 -14.30
CA GLN A 257 -16.13 -22.81 -13.73
C GLN A 257 -15.76 -23.86 -14.81
N ALA A 258 -16.69 -24.16 -15.72
CA ALA A 258 -16.43 -25.14 -16.79
C ALA A 258 -15.30 -24.67 -17.72
N ARG A 259 -15.24 -23.37 -18.05
CA ARG A 259 -14.16 -22.81 -18.87
C ARG A 259 -12.81 -22.88 -18.16
N LEU A 260 -12.78 -22.53 -16.87
CA LEU A 260 -11.58 -22.65 -16.04
C LEU A 260 -11.12 -24.12 -15.96
N ALA A 261 -12.05 -25.04 -15.69
CA ALA A 261 -11.78 -26.49 -15.62
C ALA A 261 -11.22 -27.00 -16.96
N GLY A 262 -11.78 -26.54 -18.09
CA GLY A 262 -11.30 -26.87 -19.45
C GLY A 262 -9.86 -26.39 -19.70
N ALA A 263 -9.41 -25.38 -19.00
CA ALA A 263 -8.04 -24.88 -19.04
C ALA A 263 -7.15 -25.49 -17.92
N GLY A 264 -7.67 -26.44 -17.15
CA GLY A 264 -6.93 -27.09 -16.08
C GLY A 264 -6.96 -26.38 -14.73
N VAL A 265 -7.83 -25.37 -14.59
CA VAL A 265 -7.94 -24.57 -13.37
C VAL A 265 -9.17 -25.00 -12.59
N THR A 266 -8.97 -25.57 -11.39
CA THR A 266 -10.07 -25.96 -10.47
C THR A 266 -10.25 -24.83 -9.43
N ALA A 267 -11.50 -24.39 -9.35
CA ALA A 267 -11.82 -23.30 -8.42
C ALA A 267 -13.26 -23.38 -7.89
N UNK A 268 -13.54 -22.90 -6.83
CA UNK A 268 -14.76 -22.80 -6.23
C UNK A 268 -15.27 -21.46 -6.47
N LEU A 269 -16.56 -21.32 -6.32
CA LEU A 269 -17.18 -20.02 -6.62
C LEU A 269 -16.81 -18.92 -5.61
N ASP A 270 -16.60 -19.30 -4.38
CA ASP A 270 -16.23 -18.41 -3.28
C ASP A 270 -14.72 -18.11 -3.23
N ASP A 271 -13.93 -18.79 -4.06
CA ASP A 271 -12.48 -18.55 -4.12
C ASP A 271 -12.18 -17.18 -4.72
N LYS A 272 -11.22 -16.46 -4.15
CA LYS A 272 -10.74 -15.19 -4.70
C LYS A 272 -9.92 -15.44 -5.96
N MET A 273 -10.12 -14.60 -6.97
CA MET A 273 -9.39 -14.69 -8.25
C MET A 273 -7.87 -14.72 -8.06
N LYS A 274 -7.37 -13.99 -7.07
CA LYS A 274 -5.93 -14.01 -6.73
C LYS A 274 -5.49 -15.40 -6.27
N ALA A 275 -6.23 -16.01 -5.36
CA ALA A 275 -5.90 -17.34 -4.81
C ALA A 275 -5.92 -18.42 -5.90
N ILE A 276 -6.94 -18.35 -6.79
CA ILE A 276 -7.05 -19.25 -7.94
C ILE A 276 -5.83 -19.08 -8.88
N ALA A 277 -5.46 -17.83 -9.16
CA ALA A 277 -4.34 -17.51 -10.05
C ALA A 277 -3.00 -18.01 -9.47
N GLU A 278 -2.77 -17.75 -8.20
CA GLU A 278 -1.54 -18.19 -7.51
C GLU A 278 -1.42 -19.72 -7.47
N ALA A 279 -2.49 -20.41 -7.26
CA ALA A 279 -2.50 -21.89 -7.31
C ALA A 279 -2.16 -22.49 -8.67
N UNK A 280 -2.41 -21.64 -9.74
CA UNK A 280 -2.24 -22.02 -10.91
C UNK A 280 -1.15 -21.45 -11.53
N ASP A 281 -0.17 -20.70 -10.81
CA ASP A 281 0.99 -19.93 -11.27
C ASP A 281 0.62 -19.03 -12.45
N LEU A 282 -0.56 -18.41 -12.37
CA LEU A 282 -1.13 -17.52 -13.38
C LEU A 282 -1.34 -16.12 -12.80
N GLU A 283 -1.60 -15.14 -13.65
CA GLU A 283 -2.11 -13.84 -13.23
C GLU A 283 -3.64 -13.83 -13.26
N ALA A 284 -4.25 -13.08 -12.40
CA ALA A 284 -5.72 -12.95 -12.38
C ALA A 284 -6.30 -12.48 -13.73
N UNK A 285 -5.71 -11.92 -14.52
CA UNK A 285 -6.08 -11.56 -15.73
C UNK A 285 -6.22 -12.67 -16.66
N GLU A 286 -5.23 -13.56 -16.47
CA GLU A 286 -5.29 -14.74 -17.31
C GLU A 286 -6.58 -15.53 -17.06
N LEU A 287 -7.02 -15.62 -15.81
CA LEU A 287 -8.31 -16.27 -15.48
C LEU A 287 -9.48 -15.60 -16.21
N VAL A 288 -9.46 -14.26 -16.27
CA VAL A 288 -10.51 -13.50 -16.99
C VAL A 288 -10.47 -13.81 -18.50
N LYS A 289 -9.27 -13.94 -19.07
CA LYS A 289 -9.11 -14.35 -20.49
C LYS A 289 -9.70 -15.75 -20.73
N ILE A 290 -9.41 -16.70 -19.83
CA ILE A 290 -9.97 -18.07 -19.90
C ILE A 290 -11.50 -18.02 -19.83
N MET A 291 -12.06 -17.21 -18.94
CA MET A 291 -13.52 -17.09 -18.75
C MET A 291 -14.21 -16.45 -19.97
N LEU A 292 -13.57 -15.45 -20.62
CA LEU A 292 -14.19 -14.68 -21.71
C LEU A 292 -13.92 -15.24 -23.10
N ILE A 293 -12.73 -15.81 -23.31
CA ILE A 293 -12.29 -16.23 -24.64
C ILE A 293 -12.39 -17.74 -24.74
N ASN A 294 -13.31 -18.20 -25.58
CA ASN A 294 -13.53 -19.64 -25.74
C ASN A 294 -12.25 -20.32 -26.28
N GLY A 295 -11.77 -21.32 -25.56
CA GLY A 295 -10.58 -22.08 -25.92
C GLY A 295 -9.26 -21.39 -25.64
N TYR A 296 -9.25 -20.25 -24.90
CA TYR A 296 -8.01 -19.58 -24.50
C TYR A 296 -7.24 -20.47 -23.52
N ARG A 297 -5.94 -20.59 -23.76
CA ARG A 297 -4.98 -21.24 -22.85
C ARG A 297 -3.81 -20.28 -22.65
N PRO A 298 -3.44 -19.95 -21.42
CA PRO A 298 -2.30 -19.07 -21.10
C PRO A 298 -0.95 -19.67 -21.46
#